data_b8e2f720875316c0d4a911d0d87cf6ff
#
_entry.id   b8e2f720875316c0d4a911d0d87cf6ff
#
_cell.length_a   1.000
_cell.length_b   1.000
_cell.length_c   1.000
_cell.angle_alpha   90.00
_cell.angle_beta   90.00
_cell.angle_gamma   90.00
#
_symmetry.space_group_name_H-M   'P 1'
#
loop_
_entity.id
_entity.type
_entity.pdbx_description
1 polymer ?
#
loop_
_entity_poly.entity_id
_entity_poly.type
_entity_poly.pdbx_seq_one_letter_code
_entity_poly.pdbx_strand_id
1 'polypeptide(L)'
;MKAKLGIAPIAWWNDDLAELSDDVSLEECLRQASVAGFTGMETGRRFPMNMEELGPILARFGISVCGGWFSGLLLDGDIEREKDRIRAQMDFFIAAKAPCIVYGETARSIQGVRSAPLDTKPRLSEQEVRAYGRKMTVFAEWCAGQGMPIAYHHHMAAAIETEAELDLLMANSGEALALLFDAGHMAFAGGNVLRVIDKHHSRISHVHTKDVRGSVIEKLDRKRESFLDAVVKGAFTVPGDGSLDFVAIIARLASYGYEGWFVVEAEQDPKISPPLDMARKGHAELIRLMADRKSVV
;
A
#
# COMPACT_ATOMS: atom_id res chain seq x y z
N MET A 1 -8.07 0.06 -20.28
CA MET A 1 -7.31 0.68 -19.18
C MET A 1 -5.82 0.40 -19.38
N LYS A 2 -4.96 1.41 -19.23
CA LYS A 2 -3.50 1.26 -19.43
C LYS A 2 -2.72 1.07 -18.11
N ALA A 3 -3.40 0.60 -17.06
CA ALA A 3 -2.77 0.36 -15.77
C ALA A 3 -1.71 -0.76 -15.85
N LYS A 4 -0.70 -0.66 -14.99
CA LYS A 4 0.41 -1.60 -14.87
C LYS A 4 0.20 -2.49 -13.64
N LEU A 5 0.73 -3.71 -13.66
CA LEU A 5 0.63 -4.64 -12.55
C LEU A 5 1.96 -4.74 -11.81
N GLY A 6 1.90 -4.45 -10.51
CA GLY A 6 3.01 -4.60 -9.55
C GLY A 6 2.63 -5.52 -8.40
N ILE A 7 3.63 -5.85 -7.58
CA ILE A 7 3.46 -6.65 -6.38
C ILE A 7 4.34 -6.12 -5.26
N ALA A 8 3.86 -6.15 -4.03
CA ALA A 8 4.66 -5.83 -2.85
C ALA A 8 5.42 -7.07 -2.36
N PRO A 9 6.68 -6.92 -1.90
CA PRO A 9 7.49 -8.05 -1.44
C PRO A 9 7.04 -8.61 -0.09
N ILE A 10 6.07 -7.97 0.59
CA ILE A 10 5.58 -8.36 1.91
C ILE A 10 5.01 -9.79 1.94
N ALA A 11 4.57 -10.32 0.80
CA ALA A 11 4.14 -11.71 0.68
C ALA A 11 5.27 -12.73 0.90
N TRP A 12 6.52 -12.34 0.66
CA TRP A 12 7.72 -13.17 0.90
C TRP A 12 8.39 -12.85 2.23
N TRP A 13 8.40 -11.55 2.60
CA TRP A 13 9.06 -11.06 3.82
C TRP A 13 8.15 -10.05 4.49
N ASN A 14 7.55 -10.43 5.59
CA ASN A 14 6.79 -9.50 6.40
C ASN A 14 7.75 -8.66 7.25
N ASP A 15 7.72 -7.34 7.06
CA ASP A 15 8.62 -6.41 7.76
C ASP A 15 8.18 -6.17 9.22
N ASP A 16 6.90 -6.34 9.53
CA ASP A 16 6.35 -6.21 10.88
C ASP A 16 6.35 -7.54 11.66
N LEU A 17 6.37 -8.68 10.96
CA LEU A 17 6.35 -10.04 11.54
C LEU A 17 7.46 -10.89 10.90
N ALA A 18 8.68 -10.78 11.44
CA ALA A 18 9.85 -11.51 10.90
C ALA A 18 9.66 -13.03 10.86
N GLU A 19 8.85 -13.60 11.77
CA GLU A 19 8.50 -15.01 11.80
C GLU A 19 7.63 -15.47 10.62
N LEU A 20 6.97 -14.54 9.92
CA LEU A 20 6.22 -14.78 8.67
C LEU A 20 7.06 -14.50 7.43
N SER A 21 8.37 -14.64 7.53
CA SER A 21 9.27 -14.43 6.39
C SER A 21 9.68 -15.77 5.81
N ASP A 22 9.73 -15.83 4.47
CA ASP A 22 10.38 -16.91 3.73
C ASP A 22 11.90 -16.67 3.67
N ASP A 23 12.69 -17.74 3.56
CA ASP A 23 14.15 -17.67 3.42
C ASP A 23 14.61 -17.39 1.99
N VAL A 24 13.72 -17.02 1.09
CA VAL A 24 14.05 -16.71 -0.30
C VAL A 24 14.93 -15.47 -0.42
N SER A 25 15.89 -15.52 -1.34
CA SER A 25 16.72 -14.37 -1.69
C SER A 25 15.92 -13.29 -2.45
N LEU A 26 16.45 -12.07 -2.55
CA LEU A 26 15.86 -11.01 -3.38
C LEU A 26 15.70 -11.49 -4.85
N GLU A 27 16.72 -12.16 -5.40
CA GLU A 27 16.65 -12.65 -6.78
C GLU A 27 15.56 -13.71 -6.97
N GLU A 28 15.36 -14.59 -6.00
CA GLU A 28 14.28 -15.58 -6.06
C GLU A 28 12.90 -14.94 -5.94
N CYS A 29 12.74 -13.94 -5.07
CA CYS A 29 11.52 -13.15 -4.97
C CYS A 29 11.18 -12.46 -6.32
N LEU A 30 12.16 -11.78 -6.92
CA LEU A 30 12.01 -11.12 -8.22
C LEU A 30 11.71 -12.12 -9.34
N ARG A 31 12.37 -13.29 -9.32
CA ARG A 31 12.10 -14.37 -10.27
C ARG A 31 10.66 -14.87 -10.15
N GLN A 32 10.17 -15.08 -8.94
CA GLN A 32 8.79 -15.53 -8.70
C GLN A 32 7.77 -14.48 -9.15
N ALA A 33 8.00 -13.21 -8.85
CA ALA A 33 7.15 -12.11 -9.31
C ALA A 33 7.10 -12.02 -10.84
N SER A 34 8.27 -12.11 -11.51
CA SER A 34 8.37 -12.11 -12.96
C SER A 34 7.65 -13.32 -13.59
N VAL A 35 7.85 -14.52 -13.05
CA VAL A 35 7.16 -15.75 -13.49
C VAL A 35 5.64 -15.69 -13.28
N ALA A 36 5.18 -14.97 -12.25
CA ALA A 36 3.76 -14.71 -12.03
C ALA A 36 3.19 -13.69 -13.03
N GLY A 37 4.03 -12.94 -13.76
CA GLY A 37 3.63 -12.00 -14.80
C GLY A 37 3.72 -10.52 -14.43
N PHE A 38 4.20 -10.18 -13.22
CA PHE A 38 4.36 -8.80 -12.79
C PHE A 38 5.55 -8.12 -13.48
N THR A 39 5.38 -6.82 -13.77
CA THR A 39 6.42 -5.97 -14.38
C THR A 39 6.93 -4.89 -13.42
N GLY A 40 6.36 -4.79 -12.23
CA GLY A 40 6.77 -3.89 -11.18
C GLY A 40 6.79 -4.56 -9.82
N MET A 41 7.64 -4.06 -8.93
CA MET A 41 7.66 -4.46 -7.53
C MET A 41 7.93 -3.23 -6.66
N GLU A 42 7.26 -3.15 -5.54
CA GLU A 42 7.61 -2.19 -4.50
C GLU A 42 8.89 -2.65 -3.79
N THR A 43 9.64 -1.70 -3.25
CA THR A 43 10.85 -2.05 -2.50
C THR A 43 10.49 -2.43 -1.05
N GLY A 44 11.26 -3.33 -0.46
CA GLY A 44 11.21 -3.71 0.94
C GLY A 44 12.63 -3.75 1.54
N ARG A 45 12.74 -4.10 2.80
CA ARG A 45 14.01 -4.04 3.58
C ARG A 45 15.19 -4.82 2.98
N ARG A 46 14.94 -5.82 2.11
CA ARG A 46 15.99 -6.62 1.46
C ARG A 46 16.50 -6.04 0.15
N PHE A 47 15.94 -4.91 -0.29
CA PHE A 47 16.36 -4.25 -1.51
C PHE A 47 17.57 -3.34 -1.24
N PRO A 48 18.65 -3.43 -2.04
CA PRO A 48 19.70 -2.43 -2.02
C PRO A 48 19.13 -1.05 -2.37
N MET A 49 19.39 -0.05 -1.54
CA MET A 49 18.95 1.33 -1.80
C MET A 49 19.96 2.08 -2.68
N ASN A 50 20.47 1.41 -3.70
CA ASN A 50 21.42 1.91 -4.68
C ASN A 50 21.11 1.29 -6.04
N MET A 51 20.82 2.12 -7.05
CA MET A 51 20.47 1.65 -8.39
C MET A 51 21.67 1.13 -9.20
N GLU A 52 22.91 1.43 -8.83
CA GLU A 52 24.08 0.79 -9.44
C GLU A 52 24.12 -0.71 -9.10
N GLU A 53 23.71 -1.08 -7.90
CA GLU A 53 23.61 -2.47 -7.44
C GLU A 53 22.27 -3.11 -7.86
N LEU A 54 21.15 -2.45 -7.58
CA LEU A 54 19.82 -3.01 -7.79
C LEU A 54 19.43 -3.07 -9.28
N GLY A 55 19.83 -2.08 -10.08
CA GLY A 55 19.42 -1.97 -11.48
C GLY A 55 19.73 -3.20 -12.33
N PRO A 56 20.96 -3.74 -12.30
CA PRO A 56 21.31 -4.98 -13.01
C PRO A 56 20.49 -6.19 -12.54
N ILE A 57 20.16 -6.27 -11.25
CA ILE A 57 19.35 -7.36 -10.68
C ILE A 57 17.91 -7.27 -11.24
N LEU A 58 17.29 -6.10 -11.16
CA LEU A 58 15.92 -5.88 -11.68
C LEU A 58 15.82 -6.17 -13.19
N ALA A 59 16.83 -5.73 -13.96
CA ALA A 59 16.86 -5.92 -15.42
C ALA A 59 16.84 -7.40 -15.84
N ARG A 60 17.47 -8.29 -15.06
CA ARG A 60 17.47 -9.75 -15.31
C ARG A 60 16.06 -10.35 -15.27
N PHE A 61 15.16 -9.75 -14.50
CA PHE A 61 13.79 -10.25 -14.31
C PHE A 61 12.74 -9.40 -15.03
N GLY A 62 13.13 -8.32 -15.71
CA GLY A 62 12.20 -7.41 -16.38
C GLY A 62 11.27 -6.68 -15.42
N ILE A 63 11.72 -6.45 -14.18
CA ILE A 63 10.94 -5.76 -13.13
C ILE A 63 11.46 -4.33 -12.96
N SER A 64 10.56 -3.39 -12.77
CA SER A 64 10.85 -2.00 -12.40
C SER A 64 10.37 -1.70 -10.97
N VAL A 65 10.98 -0.71 -10.33
CA VAL A 65 10.47 -0.20 -9.04
C VAL A 65 9.18 0.56 -9.28
N CYS A 66 8.08 0.15 -8.63
CA CYS A 66 6.78 0.82 -8.76
C CYS A 66 6.37 1.63 -7.52
N GLY A 67 7.20 1.68 -6.50
CA GLY A 67 7.00 2.39 -5.24
C GLY A 67 7.79 1.74 -4.11
N GLY A 68 7.50 2.16 -2.91
CA GLY A 68 8.04 1.56 -1.70
C GLY A 68 7.73 2.40 -0.47
N TRP A 69 7.64 1.73 0.66
CA TRP A 69 7.20 2.30 1.93
C TRP A 69 8.22 3.27 2.53
N PHE A 70 7.71 4.40 3.02
CA PHE A 70 8.42 5.32 3.91
C PHE A 70 7.63 5.49 5.21
N SER A 71 8.27 5.19 6.35
CA SER A 71 7.68 5.37 7.67
C SER A 71 7.73 6.83 8.09
N GLY A 72 6.63 7.55 7.87
CA GLY A 72 6.47 8.95 8.22
C GLY A 72 6.33 9.17 9.72
N LEU A 73 6.79 10.33 10.20
CA LEU A 73 6.65 10.78 11.59
C LEU A 73 6.16 12.24 11.67
N LEU A 74 5.56 12.75 10.59
CA LEU A 74 5.21 14.16 10.48
C LEU A 74 4.04 14.57 11.39
N LEU A 75 3.19 13.63 11.78
CA LEU A 75 2.08 13.90 12.70
C LEU A 75 2.59 14.61 13.97
N ASP A 76 3.60 14.05 14.62
CA ASP A 76 4.23 14.58 15.83
C ASP A 76 5.54 15.32 15.55
N GLY A 77 6.05 15.22 14.31
CA GLY A 77 7.34 15.71 13.89
C GLY A 77 7.32 17.14 13.33
N ASP A 78 8.52 17.58 12.98
CA ASP A 78 8.80 18.83 12.29
C ASP A 78 9.02 18.57 10.78
N ILE A 79 8.57 19.51 9.93
CA ILE A 79 8.60 19.36 8.46
C ILE A 79 10.04 19.29 7.95
N GLU A 80 10.96 20.11 8.46
CA GLU A 80 12.34 20.14 7.98
C GLU A 80 13.05 18.83 8.35
N ARG A 81 12.81 18.32 9.55
CA ARG A 81 13.33 17.02 9.95
C ARG A 81 12.77 15.88 9.07
N GLU A 82 11.49 15.92 8.70
CA GLU A 82 10.90 14.92 7.83
C GLU A 82 11.47 14.99 6.41
N LYS A 83 11.74 16.19 5.90
CA LYS A 83 12.44 16.37 4.62
C LYS A 83 13.84 15.74 4.64
N ASP A 84 14.58 15.92 5.76
CA ASP A 84 15.91 15.31 5.89
C ASP A 84 15.85 13.78 5.95
N ARG A 85 14.83 13.22 6.65
CA ARG A 85 14.64 11.77 6.76
C ARG A 85 14.34 11.10 5.43
N ILE A 86 13.52 11.72 4.57
CA ILE A 86 13.08 11.12 3.30
C ILE A 86 14.11 11.28 2.17
N ARG A 87 15.06 12.21 2.30
CA ARG A 87 15.96 12.64 1.21
C ARG A 87 16.68 11.48 0.53
N ALA A 88 17.36 10.64 1.29
CA ALA A 88 18.13 9.52 0.72
C ALA A 88 17.22 8.52 -0.03
N GLN A 89 16.03 8.23 0.50
CA GLN A 89 15.09 7.37 -0.16
C GLN A 89 14.48 8.03 -1.40
N MET A 90 14.24 9.33 -1.36
CA MET A 90 13.79 10.14 -2.50
C MET A 90 14.80 10.09 -3.65
N ASP A 91 16.09 10.29 -3.37
CA ASP A 91 17.16 10.23 -4.37
C ASP A 91 17.20 8.84 -5.04
N PHE A 92 17.07 7.79 -4.24
CA PHE A 92 16.97 6.42 -4.75
C PHE A 92 15.75 6.23 -5.67
N PHE A 93 14.55 6.67 -5.27
CA PHE A 93 13.35 6.48 -6.10
C PHE A 93 13.35 7.34 -7.37
N ILE A 94 13.96 8.52 -7.33
CA ILE A 94 14.21 9.33 -8.54
C ILE A 94 15.11 8.55 -9.51
N ALA A 95 16.23 8.01 -9.02
CA ALA A 95 17.14 7.20 -9.83
C ALA A 95 16.46 5.93 -10.39
N ALA A 96 15.59 5.30 -9.60
CA ALA A 96 14.80 4.14 -9.98
C ALA A 96 13.63 4.47 -10.93
N LYS A 97 13.34 5.76 -11.17
CA LYS A 97 12.17 6.24 -11.93
C LYS A 97 10.84 5.72 -11.38
N ALA A 98 10.77 5.56 -10.06
CA ALA A 98 9.53 5.16 -9.40
C ALA A 98 8.47 6.28 -9.53
N PRO A 99 7.17 5.95 -9.59
CA PRO A 99 6.10 6.94 -9.73
C PRO A 99 5.85 7.76 -8.48
N CYS A 100 6.09 7.19 -7.31
CA CYS A 100 5.88 7.84 -6.01
C CYS A 100 6.61 7.10 -4.90
N ILE A 101 6.71 7.77 -3.73
CA ILE A 101 7.01 7.14 -2.45
C ILE A 101 5.68 6.85 -1.74
N VAL A 102 5.50 5.63 -1.24
CA VAL A 102 4.37 5.24 -0.39
C VAL A 102 4.60 5.78 1.02
N TYR A 103 3.87 6.83 1.40
CA TYR A 103 4.03 7.47 2.70
C TYR A 103 3.00 6.93 3.70
N GLY A 104 3.44 6.11 4.65
CA GLY A 104 2.63 5.67 5.79
C GLY A 104 3.00 6.44 7.06
N GLU A 105 2.03 7.10 7.72
CA GLU A 105 2.26 7.77 8.99
C GLU A 105 2.36 6.76 10.12
N THR A 106 3.54 6.67 10.73
CA THR A 106 3.81 5.70 11.81
C THR A 106 3.90 6.32 13.20
N ALA A 107 3.87 7.65 13.30
CA ALA A 107 3.79 8.30 14.61
C ALA A 107 2.49 7.87 15.31
N ARG A 108 2.62 7.44 16.54
CA ARG A 108 1.54 6.87 17.37
C ARG A 108 0.91 5.58 16.81
N SER A 109 1.34 5.04 15.65
CA SER A 109 0.80 3.80 15.10
C SER A 109 1.07 2.62 16.04
N ILE A 110 0.11 1.70 16.11
CA ILE A 110 0.23 0.44 16.84
C ILE A 110 0.30 -0.78 15.90
N GLN A 111 0.42 -0.54 14.57
CA GLN A 111 0.41 -1.60 13.56
C GLN A 111 1.47 -2.69 13.80
N GLY A 112 2.70 -2.32 14.23
CA GLY A 112 3.78 -3.25 14.56
C GLY A 112 3.78 -3.73 16.03
N VAL A 113 2.74 -3.42 16.82
CA VAL A 113 2.71 -3.74 18.26
C VAL A 113 1.78 -4.90 18.54
N ARG A 114 2.33 -6.13 18.68
CA ARG A 114 1.56 -7.36 18.87
C ARG A 114 0.67 -7.37 20.12
N SER A 115 1.06 -6.64 21.16
CA SER A 115 0.31 -6.55 22.41
C SER A 115 -0.77 -5.47 22.43
N ALA A 116 -0.91 -4.67 21.37
CA ALA A 116 -1.87 -3.57 21.28
C ALA A 116 -3.15 -4.01 20.58
N PRO A 117 -4.30 -4.10 21.27
CA PRO A 117 -5.57 -4.43 20.64
C PRO A 117 -6.00 -3.39 19.59
N LEU A 118 -6.69 -3.86 18.54
CA LEU A 118 -7.15 -3.01 17.43
C LEU A 118 -7.98 -1.79 17.86
N ASP A 119 -8.79 -1.91 18.92
CA ASP A 119 -9.64 -0.82 19.40
C ASP A 119 -8.86 0.26 20.18
N THR A 120 -7.57 0.02 20.47
CA THR A 120 -6.67 0.98 21.11
C THR A 120 -5.89 1.84 20.12
N LYS A 121 -6.19 1.77 18.82
CA LYS A 121 -5.56 2.60 17.81
C LYS A 121 -5.57 4.09 18.18
N PRO A 122 -4.59 4.88 17.74
CA PRO A 122 -4.60 6.32 17.99
C PRO A 122 -5.86 6.97 17.39
N ARG A 123 -6.46 7.87 18.17
CA ARG A 123 -7.63 8.66 17.74
C ARG A 123 -7.26 10.11 17.79
N LEU A 124 -7.29 10.76 16.64
CA LEU A 124 -7.00 12.17 16.53
C LEU A 124 -8.29 12.98 16.67
N SER A 125 -8.22 14.13 17.34
CA SER A 125 -9.26 15.14 17.26
C SER A 125 -9.31 15.73 15.85
N GLU A 126 -10.44 16.30 15.49
CA GLU A 126 -10.58 17.01 14.21
C GLU A 126 -9.52 18.11 14.05
N GLN A 127 -9.19 18.82 15.14
CA GLN A 127 -8.15 19.85 15.14
C GLN A 127 -6.77 19.28 14.84
N GLU A 128 -6.41 18.10 15.38
CA GLU A 128 -5.14 17.43 15.08
C GLU A 128 -5.09 16.99 13.62
N VAL A 129 -6.15 16.38 13.07
CA VAL A 129 -6.20 15.99 11.66
C VAL A 129 -6.06 17.20 10.73
N ARG A 130 -6.74 18.32 11.04
CA ARG A 130 -6.60 19.57 10.28
C ARG A 130 -5.18 20.14 10.35
N ALA A 131 -4.55 20.09 11.52
CA ALA A 131 -3.16 20.52 11.68
C ALA A 131 -2.19 19.62 10.92
N TYR A 132 -2.39 18.32 10.98
CA TYR A 132 -1.62 17.32 10.23
C TYR A 132 -1.79 17.51 8.72
N GLY A 133 -3.01 17.70 8.23
CA GLY A 133 -3.29 17.96 6.82
C GLY A 133 -2.52 19.18 6.27
N ARG A 134 -2.41 20.26 7.06
CA ARG A 134 -1.59 21.42 6.67
C ARG A 134 -0.10 21.10 6.59
N LYS A 135 0.42 20.31 7.54
CA LYS A 135 1.83 19.83 7.46
C LYS A 135 2.06 18.97 6.22
N MET A 136 1.13 18.03 5.95
CA MET A 136 1.19 17.15 4.78
C MET A 136 1.13 17.93 3.48
N THR A 137 0.38 19.04 3.42
CA THR A 137 0.36 19.92 2.24
C THR A 137 1.75 20.44 1.92
N VAL A 138 2.39 21.10 2.88
CA VAL A 138 3.72 21.69 2.70
C VAL A 138 4.77 20.63 2.35
N PHE A 139 4.69 19.48 3.01
CA PHE A 139 5.62 18.39 2.79
C PHE A 139 5.44 17.73 1.41
N ALA A 140 4.19 17.46 1.00
CA ALA A 140 3.88 16.88 -0.30
C ALA A 140 4.23 17.82 -1.48
N GLU A 141 3.96 19.13 -1.34
CA GLU A 141 4.36 20.16 -2.31
C GLU A 141 5.88 20.20 -2.48
N TRP A 142 6.62 20.14 -1.37
CA TRP A 142 8.08 20.08 -1.43
C TRP A 142 8.55 18.79 -2.11
N CYS A 143 8.02 17.61 -1.75
CA CYS A 143 8.39 16.34 -2.38
C CYS A 143 8.14 16.37 -3.90
N ALA A 144 6.97 16.85 -4.32
CA ALA A 144 6.62 17.01 -5.73
C ALA A 144 7.58 17.98 -6.45
N GLY A 145 7.94 19.08 -5.79
CA GLY A 145 8.93 20.07 -6.29
C GLY A 145 10.34 19.50 -6.46
N GLN A 146 10.68 18.44 -5.71
CA GLN A 146 11.94 17.70 -5.91
C GLN A 146 11.83 16.61 -7.01
N GLY A 147 10.66 16.46 -7.65
CA GLY A 147 10.43 15.46 -8.70
C GLY A 147 10.03 14.08 -8.18
N MET A 148 9.73 13.93 -6.89
CA MET A 148 9.28 12.66 -6.32
C MET A 148 8.02 12.89 -5.47
N PRO A 149 6.81 12.73 -6.03
CA PRO A 149 5.58 12.85 -5.28
C PRO A 149 5.44 11.72 -4.25
N ILE A 150 4.68 11.99 -3.20
CA ILE A 150 4.27 10.98 -2.21
C ILE A 150 2.81 10.58 -2.42
N ALA A 151 2.50 9.31 -2.21
CA ALA A 151 1.14 8.78 -2.13
C ALA A 151 0.87 8.36 -0.68
N TYR A 152 -0.09 9.04 -0.03
CA TYR A 152 -0.44 8.77 1.36
C TYR A 152 -1.15 7.43 1.48
N HIS A 153 -0.62 6.56 2.32
CA HIS A 153 -1.21 5.25 2.60
C HIS A 153 -1.94 5.29 3.96
N HIS A 154 -3.29 5.27 3.93
CA HIS A 154 -4.09 5.02 5.11
C HIS A 154 -3.94 3.56 5.54
N HIS A 155 -3.81 3.29 6.84
CA HIS A 155 -3.46 1.95 7.30
C HIS A 155 -4.23 1.56 8.55
N MET A 156 -4.57 0.27 8.67
CA MET A 156 -5.10 -0.29 9.92
C MET A 156 -4.16 -0.03 11.10
N ALA A 157 -4.73 0.27 12.26
CA ALA A 157 -3.99 0.53 13.48
C ALA A 157 -3.10 1.79 13.47
N ALA A 158 -3.19 2.62 12.43
CA ALA A 158 -2.54 3.93 12.31
C ALA A 158 -3.49 5.08 12.70
N ALA A 159 -2.97 6.31 12.70
CA ALA A 159 -3.74 7.50 13.05
C ALA A 159 -4.87 7.83 12.05
N ILE A 160 -4.65 7.53 10.76
CA ILE A 160 -5.65 7.64 9.69
C ILE A 160 -5.96 6.23 9.19
N GLU A 161 -7.05 5.67 9.67
CA GLU A 161 -7.49 4.30 9.39
C GLU A 161 -8.86 4.29 8.70
N THR A 162 -9.83 4.99 9.27
CA THR A 162 -11.22 4.94 8.83
C THR A 162 -11.49 5.87 7.66
N GLU A 163 -12.58 5.60 6.93
CA GLU A 163 -13.04 6.46 5.83
C GLU A 163 -13.24 7.92 6.29
N ALA A 164 -13.84 8.12 7.47
CA ALA A 164 -14.07 9.48 7.99
C ALA A 164 -12.76 10.22 8.32
N GLU A 165 -11.77 9.53 8.87
CA GLU A 165 -10.44 10.11 9.14
C GLU A 165 -9.72 10.44 7.84
N LEU A 166 -9.78 9.53 6.84
CA LEU A 166 -9.22 9.77 5.51
C LEU A 166 -9.90 10.96 4.83
N ASP A 167 -11.22 11.02 4.85
CA ASP A 167 -12.00 12.14 4.30
C ASP A 167 -11.59 13.48 4.92
N LEU A 168 -11.42 13.50 6.24
CA LEU A 168 -11.02 14.68 6.96
C LEU A 168 -9.59 15.12 6.61
N LEU A 169 -8.66 14.18 6.52
CA LEU A 169 -7.27 14.46 6.09
C LEU A 169 -7.25 15.03 4.67
N MET A 170 -7.89 14.35 3.72
CA MET A 170 -7.90 14.76 2.32
C MET A 170 -8.57 16.12 2.10
N ALA A 171 -9.62 16.42 2.86
CA ALA A 171 -10.30 17.73 2.82
C ALA A 171 -9.46 18.87 3.42
N ASN A 172 -8.45 18.57 4.22
CA ASN A 172 -7.59 19.56 4.87
C ASN A 172 -6.13 19.51 4.39
N SER A 173 -5.90 18.84 3.28
CA SER A 173 -4.58 18.79 2.60
C SER A 173 -4.67 19.26 1.16
N GLY A 174 -3.57 19.84 0.64
CA GLY A 174 -3.46 20.33 -0.74
C GLY A 174 -3.39 19.20 -1.77
N GLU A 175 -3.59 19.57 -3.04
CA GLU A 175 -3.66 18.66 -4.18
C GLU A 175 -2.37 17.84 -4.40
N ALA A 176 -1.21 18.34 -3.97
CA ALA A 176 0.06 17.64 -4.10
C ALA A 176 0.14 16.37 -3.22
N LEU A 177 -0.69 16.26 -2.17
CA LEU A 177 -0.81 15.02 -1.41
C LEU A 177 -1.67 14.04 -2.20
N ALA A 178 -1.05 13.15 -2.95
CA ALA A 178 -1.76 12.06 -3.60
C ALA A 178 -2.18 10.98 -2.59
N LEU A 179 -3.13 10.14 -3.00
CA LEU A 179 -3.64 9.02 -2.21
C LEU A 179 -3.15 7.70 -2.81
N LEU A 180 -2.54 6.86 -2.00
CA LEU A 180 -2.52 5.44 -2.22
C LEU A 180 -3.83 4.88 -1.67
N PHE A 181 -4.67 4.37 -2.56
CA PHE A 181 -5.90 3.72 -2.18
C PHE A 181 -5.65 2.22 -1.94
N ASP A 182 -5.89 1.77 -0.71
CA ASP A 182 -5.83 0.36 -0.34
C ASP A 182 -7.22 -0.18 -0.03
N ALA A 183 -7.69 -1.11 -0.88
CA ALA A 183 -9.03 -1.69 -0.76
C ALA A 183 -9.18 -2.53 0.52
N GLY A 184 -8.15 -3.29 0.88
CA GLY A 184 -8.16 -4.21 2.03
C GLY A 184 -8.16 -3.48 3.36
N HIS A 185 -7.28 -2.50 3.53
CA HIS A 185 -7.26 -1.69 4.76
C HIS A 185 -8.56 -0.91 4.93
N MET A 186 -9.09 -0.33 3.86
CA MET A 186 -10.36 0.41 3.93
C MET A 186 -11.54 -0.50 4.31
N ALA A 187 -11.63 -1.68 3.70
CA ALA A 187 -12.69 -2.65 4.01
C ALA A 187 -12.56 -3.19 5.45
N PHE A 188 -11.35 -3.49 5.91
CA PHE A 188 -11.10 -3.93 7.28
C PHE A 188 -11.48 -2.86 8.30
N ALA A 189 -11.25 -1.58 7.99
CA ALA A 189 -11.69 -0.46 8.81
C ALA A 189 -13.22 -0.26 8.81
N GLY A 190 -13.97 -1.00 7.97
CA GLY A 190 -15.42 -0.89 7.83
C GLY A 190 -15.86 0.23 6.89
N GLY A 191 -14.95 0.80 6.10
CA GLY A 191 -15.24 1.84 5.12
C GLY A 191 -15.87 1.31 3.84
N ASN A 192 -16.55 2.17 3.11
CA ASN A 192 -17.12 1.84 1.80
C ASN A 192 -16.10 2.11 0.70
N VAL A 193 -15.49 1.03 0.20
CA VAL A 193 -14.41 1.04 -0.81
C VAL A 193 -14.79 1.86 -2.06
N LEU A 194 -16.00 1.68 -2.58
CA LEU A 194 -16.44 2.39 -3.79
C LEU A 194 -16.68 3.87 -3.52
N ARG A 195 -17.23 4.22 -2.36
CA ARG A 195 -17.46 5.63 -1.98
C ARG A 195 -16.13 6.38 -1.81
N VAL A 196 -15.10 5.73 -1.26
CA VAL A 196 -13.76 6.32 -1.15
C VAL A 196 -13.16 6.59 -2.54
N ILE A 197 -13.31 5.65 -3.49
CA ILE A 197 -12.90 5.87 -4.87
C ILE A 197 -13.67 7.06 -5.47
N ASP A 198 -15.01 7.10 -5.35
CA ASP A 198 -15.83 8.18 -5.91
C ASP A 198 -15.42 9.54 -5.39
N LYS A 199 -15.12 9.63 -4.10
CA LYS A 199 -14.79 10.88 -3.44
C LYS A 199 -13.37 11.36 -3.74
N HIS A 200 -12.42 10.44 -3.88
CA HIS A 200 -10.99 10.79 -3.95
C HIS A 200 -10.32 10.41 -5.26
N HIS A 201 -11.06 10.00 -6.30
CA HIS A 201 -10.50 9.51 -7.56
C HIS A 201 -9.45 10.43 -8.19
N SER A 202 -9.62 11.76 -8.10
CA SER A 202 -8.68 12.73 -8.65
C SER A 202 -7.31 12.77 -7.93
N ARG A 203 -7.28 12.24 -6.70
CA ARG A 203 -6.09 12.20 -5.85
C ARG A 203 -5.45 10.79 -5.82
N ILE A 204 -6.14 9.74 -6.32
CA ILE A 204 -5.61 8.38 -6.32
C ILE A 204 -4.53 8.26 -7.39
N SER A 205 -3.27 8.11 -6.97
CA SER A 205 -2.11 7.95 -7.85
C SER A 205 -1.50 6.55 -7.81
N HIS A 206 -1.82 5.76 -6.77
CA HIS A 206 -1.34 4.41 -6.54
C HIS A 206 -2.44 3.55 -5.92
N VAL A 207 -2.46 2.25 -6.22
CA VAL A 207 -3.53 1.37 -5.72
C VAL A 207 -2.94 0.06 -5.22
N HIS A 208 -3.19 -0.26 -3.96
CA HIS A 208 -3.01 -1.61 -3.43
C HIS A 208 -4.29 -2.41 -3.62
N THR A 209 -4.17 -3.51 -4.35
CA THR A 209 -5.26 -4.46 -4.59
C THR A 209 -5.25 -5.57 -3.54
N LYS A 210 -5.16 -5.17 -2.27
CA LYS A 210 -5.26 -6.06 -1.11
C LYS A 210 -6.71 -6.51 -0.95
N ASP A 211 -6.96 -7.82 -0.92
CA ASP A 211 -8.27 -8.39 -0.61
C ASP A 211 -8.33 -8.83 0.85
N VAL A 212 -9.52 -9.06 1.36
CA VAL A 212 -9.74 -9.46 2.75
C VAL A 212 -10.63 -10.69 2.85
N ARG A 213 -10.39 -11.51 3.86
CA ARG A 213 -11.31 -12.59 4.22
C ARG A 213 -12.28 -12.09 5.28
N GLY A 214 -13.48 -11.64 4.86
CA GLY A 214 -14.51 -11.08 5.74
C GLY A 214 -14.85 -12.00 6.91
N SER A 215 -14.93 -13.31 6.68
CA SER A 215 -15.21 -14.31 7.72
C SER A 215 -14.13 -14.40 8.81
N VAL A 216 -12.89 -13.97 8.53
CA VAL A 216 -11.82 -13.85 9.54
C VAL A 216 -12.01 -12.56 10.32
N ILE A 217 -12.23 -11.44 9.63
CA ILE A 217 -12.40 -10.11 10.24
C ILE A 217 -13.59 -10.09 11.19
N GLU A 218 -14.73 -10.70 10.81
CA GLU A 218 -15.94 -10.77 11.63
C GLU A 218 -15.75 -11.52 12.95
N LYS A 219 -14.77 -12.44 13.02
CA LYS A 219 -14.48 -13.24 14.22
C LYS A 219 -13.43 -12.61 15.14
N LEU A 220 -12.81 -11.50 14.73
CA LEU A 220 -11.77 -10.85 15.55
C LEU A 220 -12.38 -10.16 16.77
N ASP A 221 -11.81 -10.44 17.92
CA ASP A 221 -12.06 -9.66 19.14
C ASP A 221 -11.16 -8.42 19.16
N ARG A 222 -11.65 -7.31 18.58
CA ARG A 222 -10.90 -6.05 18.45
C ARG A 222 -10.44 -5.46 19.80
N LYS A 223 -11.00 -5.92 20.92
CA LYS A 223 -10.59 -5.50 22.28
C LYS A 223 -9.41 -6.31 22.84
N ARG A 224 -9.06 -7.40 22.22
CA ARG A 224 -8.01 -8.31 22.67
C ARG A 224 -6.95 -8.59 21.62
N GLU A 225 -7.32 -8.52 20.35
CA GLU A 225 -6.47 -8.91 19.24
C GLU A 225 -5.89 -7.70 18.55
N SER A 226 -4.61 -7.81 18.21
CA SER A 226 -3.84 -6.80 17.49
C SER A 226 -4.06 -6.88 15.98
N PHE A 227 -3.56 -5.89 15.25
CA PHE A 227 -3.45 -5.94 13.80
C PHE A 227 -2.61 -7.14 13.34
N LEU A 228 -1.50 -7.41 14.02
CA LEU A 228 -0.63 -8.54 13.68
C LEU A 228 -1.28 -9.90 13.96
N ASP A 229 -2.18 -10.00 14.95
CA ASP A 229 -2.98 -11.21 15.14
C ASP A 229 -3.97 -11.43 13.99
N ALA A 230 -4.56 -10.36 13.46
CA ALA A 230 -5.41 -10.44 12.29
C ALA A 230 -4.63 -10.92 11.04
N VAL A 231 -3.40 -10.41 10.84
CA VAL A 231 -2.49 -10.86 9.77
C VAL A 231 -2.21 -12.36 9.90
N VAL A 232 -1.78 -12.82 11.08
CA VAL A 232 -1.49 -14.25 11.36
C VAL A 232 -2.71 -15.13 11.13
N LYS A 233 -3.91 -14.64 11.44
CA LYS A 233 -5.17 -15.35 11.19
C LYS A 233 -5.61 -15.35 9.73
N GLY A 234 -4.86 -14.69 8.86
CA GLY A 234 -5.11 -14.64 7.42
C GLY A 234 -6.24 -13.70 7.03
N ALA A 235 -6.38 -12.55 7.71
CA ALA A 235 -7.36 -11.53 7.37
C ALA A 235 -7.17 -10.97 5.96
N PHE A 236 -5.91 -10.89 5.49
CA PHE A 236 -5.56 -10.37 4.17
C PHE A 236 -5.26 -11.48 3.17
N THR A 237 -5.53 -11.19 1.90
CA THR A 237 -5.25 -12.09 0.78
C THR A 237 -5.12 -11.30 -0.53
N VAL A 238 -4.91 -12.01 -1.64
CA VAL A 238 -4.79 -11.43 -2.98
C VAL A 238 -6.15 -11.28 -3.66
N PRO A 239 -6.31 -10.42 -4.69
CA PRO A 239 -7.54 -10.29 -5.46
C PRO A 239 -8.06 -11.65 -5.95
N GLY A 240 -9.37 -11.87 -5.76
CA GLY A 240 -10.05 -13.10 -6.16
C GLY A 240 -9.94 -14.28 -5.18
N ASP A 241 -9.32 -14.07 -4.03
CA ASP A 241 -9.22 -15.05 -2.95
C ASP A 241 -9.94 -14.60 -1.66
N GLY A 242 -10.47 -13.39 -1.66
CA GLY A 242 -11.17 -12.79 -0.53
C GLY A 242 -12.63 -12.49 -0.81
N SER A 243 -13.12 -11.44 -0.15
CA SER A 243 -14.54 -11.10 -0.13
C SER A 243 -14.85 -9.80 -0.88
N LEU A 244 -13.85 -9.05 -1.36
CA LEU A 244 -14.07 -7.77 -2.03
C LEU A 244 -14.52 -7.95 -3.48
N ASP A 245 -15.46 -7.12 -3.90
CA ASP A 245 -15.90 -7.06 -5.30
C ASP A 245 -14.89 -6.28 -6.15
N PHE A 246 -13.80 -6.95 -6.54
CA PHE A 246 -12.80 -6.35 -7.44
C PHE A 246 -13.34 -6.07 -8.84
N VAL A 247 -14.45 -6.69 -9.27
CA VAL A 247 -15.13 -6.31 -10.51
C VAL A 247 -15.61 -4.86 -10.40
N ALA A 248 -16.32 -4.53 -9.32
CA ALA A 248 -16.81 -3.18 -9.08
C ALA A 248 -15.67 -2.18 -8.82
N ILE A 249 -14.63 -2.57 -8.05
CA ILE A 249 -13.48 -1.70 -7.71
C ILE A 249 -12.72 -1.31 -8.98
N ILE A 250 -12.31 -2.28 -9.80
CA ILE A 250 -11.58 -2.02 -11.05
C ILE A 250 -12.47 -1.25 -12.04
N ALA A 251 -13.79 -1.54 -12.05
CA ALA A 251 -14.76 -0.79 -12.82
C ALA A 251 -14.78 0.69 -12.47
N ARG A 252 -14.84 0.97 -11.21
CA ARG A 252 -14.96 2.32 -10.72
C ARG A 252 -13.69 3.12 -10.98
N LEU A 253 -12.51 2.55 -10.72
CA LEU A 253 -11.22 3.18 -11.03
C LEU A 253 -11.07 3.45 -12.54
N ALA A 254 -11.46 2.49 -13.37
CA ALA A 254 -11.42 2.64 -14.83
C ALA A 254 -12.37 3.75 -15.34
N SER A 255 -13.57 3.89 -14.74
CA SER A 255 -14.53 4.93 -15.13
C SER A 255 -14.02 6.35 -14.87
N TYR A 256 -13.09 6.50 -13.92
CA TYR A 256 -12.38 7.75 -13.64
C TYR A 256 -11.03 7.88 -14.37
N GLY A 257 -10.71 6.95 -15.27
CA GLY A 257 -9.50 7.03 -16.10
C GLY A 257 -8.20 6.71 -15.37
N TYR A 258 -8.24 5.90 -14.29
CA TYR A 258 -7.01 5.52 -13.58
C TYR A 258 -6.05 4.74 -14.51
N GLU A 259 -4.79 5.18 -14.60
CA GLU A 259 -3.73 4.59 -15.43
C GLU A 259 -2.46 4.24 -14.63
N GLY A 260 -2.49 4.29 -13.30
CA GLY A 260 -1.36 4.02 -12.41
C GLY A 260 -1.03 2.53 -12.26
N TRP A 261 -0.40 2.19 -11.15
CA TRP A 261 -0.09 0.82 -10.78
C TRP A 261 -1.21 0.20 -9.94
N PHE A 262 -1.56 -1.04 -10.27
CA PHE A 262 -2.25 -1.95 -9.37
C PHE A 262 -1.22 -2.86 -8.75
N VAL A 263 -0.97 -2.70 -7.47
CA VAL A 263 0.00 -3.49 -6.72
C VAL A 263 -0.75 -4.54 -5.91
N VAL A 264 -0.48 -5.81 -6.20
CA VAL A 264 -0.94 -6.91 -5.35
C VAL A 264 -0.13 -6.86 -4.06
N GLU A 265 -0.83 -6.68 -2.96
CA GLU A 265 -0.23 -6.69 -1.64
C GLU A 265 -1.06 -7.57 -0.72
N ALA A 266 -0.44 -8.55 -0.09
CA ALA A 266 -1.09 -9.44 0.86
C ALA A 266 -0.10 -9.81 1.97
N GLU A 267 -0.43 -9.41 3.18
CA GLU A 267 0.28 -9.81 4.38
C GLU A 267 -0.19 -11.21 4.78
N GLN A 268 0.59 -12.21 4.44
CA GLN A 268 0.24 -13.62 4.62
C GLN A 268 1.40 -14.41 5.21
N ASP A 269 1.08 -15.54 5.85
CA ASP A 269 2.09 -16.54 6.22
C ASP A 269 2.52 -17.32 4.97
N PRO A 270 3.78 -17.20 4.50
CA PRO A 270 4.26 -17.87 3.30
C PRO A 270 4.22 -19.40 3.39
N LYS A 271 4.17 -19.97 4.61
CA LYS A 271 4.04 -21.42 4.83
C LYS A 271 2.61 -21.92 4.59
N ILE A 272 1.62 -21.05 4.78
CA ILE A 272 0.19 -21.37 4.59
C ILE A 272 -0.27 -20.93 3.20
N SER A 273 0.22 -19.78 2.75
CA SER A 273 -0.12 -19.16 1.48
C SER A 273 1.16 -18.97 0.65
N PRO A 274 1.63 -19.99 -0.10
CA PRO A 274 2.88 -19.92 -0.85
C PRO A 274 2.93 -18.70 -1.77
N PRO A 275 3.94 -17.82 -1.66
CA PRO A 275 3.94 -16.52 -2.32
C PRO A 275 3.80 -16.58 -3.85
N LEU A 276 4.48 -17.53 -4.52
CA LEU A 276 4.35 -17.68 -5.98
C LEU A 276 2.92 -18.04 -6.42
N ASP A 277 2.26 -18.92 -5.68
CA ASP A 277 0.90 -19.36 -6.03
C ASP A 277 -0.10 -18.22 -5.81
N MET A 278 0.05 -17.48 -4.71
CA MET A 278 -0.77 -16.30 -4.44
C MET A 278 -0.48 -15.16 -5.43
N ALA A 279 0.77 -14.94 -5.79
CA ALA A 279 1.17 -13.97 -6.81
C ALA A 279 0.51 -14.29 -8.17
N ARG A 280 0.54 -15.56 -8.60
CA ARG A 280 -0.12 -16.02 -9.84
C ARG A 280 -1.64 -15.83 -9.78
N LYS A 281 -2.28 -16.17 -8.64
CA LYS A 281 -3.72 -16.00 -8.45
C LYS A 281 -4.12 -14.52 -8.57
N GLY A 282 -3.49 -13.64 -7.82
CA GLY A 282 -3.79 -12.21 -7.84
C GLY A 282 -3.53 -11.58 -9.22
N HIS A 283 -2.41 -11.93 -9.87
CA HIS A 283 -2.11 -11.46 -11.23
C HIS A 283 -3.18 -11.92 -12.24
N ALA A 284 -3.53 -13.22 -12.25
CA ALA A 284 -4.51 -13.78 -13.17
C ALA A 284 -5.89 -13.12 -13.02
N GLU A 285 -6.31 -12.87 -11.78
CA GLU A 285 -7.57 -12.17 -11.52
C GLU A 285 -7.55 -10.74 -12.05
N LEU A 286 -6.50 -9.97 -11.78
CA LEU A 286 -6.39 -8.60 -12.28
C LEU A 286 -6.35 -8.55 -13.82
N ILE A 287 -5.62 -9.46 -14.47
CA ILE A 287 -5.60 -9.57 -15.95
C ILE A 287 -7.00 -9.86 -16.47
N ARG A 288 -7.73 -10.81 -15.88
CA ARG A 288 -9.11 -11.13 -16.25
C ARG A 288 -10.01 -9.89 -16.16
N LEU A 289 -9.98 -9.19 -15.03
CA LEU A 289 -10.78 -7.99 -14.79
C LEU A 289 -10.46 -6.83 -15.73
N MET A 290 -9.19 -6.71 -16.12
CA MET A 290 -8.76 -5.67 -17.07
C MET A 290 -9.09 -6.02 -18.52
N ALA A 291 -9.14 -7.34 -18.88
CA ALA A 291 -9.45 -7.80 -20.23
C ALA A 291 -10.96 -7.70 -20.56
N ASP A 292 -11.83 -8.06 -19.62
CA ASP A 292 -13.30 -8.00 -19.79
C ASP A 292 -13.82 -6.60 -20.16
N ARG A 293 -13.01 -5.57 -20.03
CA ARG A 293 -13.32 -4.16 -20.34
C ARG A 293 -12.86 -3.70 -21.73
N LYS A 294 -12.00 -4.45 -22.41
CA LYS A 294 -11.66 -4.15 -23.81
C LYS A 294 -12.81 -4.49 -24.77
N SER A 295 -13.81 -5.24 -24.29
CA SER A 295 -14.98 -5.68 -25.07
C SER A 295 -16.25 -4.84 -24.84
N VAL A 296 -16.19 -3.74 -24.07
CA VAL A 296 -17.35 -2.90 -23.72
C VAL A 296 -17.16 -1.44 -24.18
N VAL A 297 -16.30 -1.20 -25.19
CA VAL A 297 -16.19 0.11 -25.86
C VAL A 297 -16.60 -0.06 -27.31
#